data_dc361f1b193e02a5da7a77757f1fb300
#
_entry.id   dc361f1b193e02a5da7a77757f1fb300
#
_cell.length_a   1.000
_cell.length_b   1.000
_cell.length_c   1.000
_cell.angle_alpha   90.00
_cell.angle_beta   90.00
_cell.angle_gamma   90.00
#
_symmetry.space_group_name_H-M   'P 1'
#
loop_
_entity.id
_entity.type
_entity.pdbx_description
1 polymer ?
#
loop_
_entity_poly.entity_id
_entity_poly.type
_entity_poly.pdbx_seq_one_letter_code
_entity_poly.pdbx_strand_id
1 'polypeptide(L)'
;AGIEVFEGFHENQLDPAPAQIIIGNSGLPRGNPAIEYILERGLNYISGAEWLGETILRDRWVLAVSGTHGKTTTASMLVWILEKAGLNPGFLIGGAPLNFGISSRLGDDPFFVVEADEYDTSYFDRRSKFVHYRPRTLVINNLEFDHADIFRDISEIKSQFHLLLRT
;
A
#
# COMPACT_ATOMS: atom_id res chain seq x y z
N ALA A 1 6.48 -2.60 21.08
CA ALA A 1 5.61 -1.48 20.71
C ALA A 1 4.25 -1.50 21.43
N GLY A 2 3.97 -2.49 22.29
CA GLY A 2 2.70 -2.59 23.03
C GLY A 2 1.48 -2.94 22.18
N ILE A 3 1.71 -3.49 20.98
CA ILE A 3 0.64 -3.99 20.11
C ILE A 3 0.40 -5.45 20.45
N GLU A 4 -0.85 -5.81 20.72
CA GLU A 4 -1.27 -7.19 20.92
C GLU A 4 -1.29 -7.91 19.56
N VAL A 5 -0.76 -9.12 19.52
CA VAL A 5 -0.67 -9.93 18.29
C VAL A 5 -1.38 -11.26 18.52
N PHE A 6 -2.24 -11.62 17.60
CA PHE A 6 -2.98 -12.89 17.59
C PHE A 6 -2.52 -13.76 16.43
N GLU A 7 -2.59 -15.05 16.58
CA GLU A 7 -2.38 -16.01 15.49
C GLU A 7 -3.72 -16.36 14.83
N GLY A 8 -3.69 -16.53 13.51
CA GLY A 8 -4.86 -16.87 12.70
C GLY A 8 -5.85 -15.70 12.52
N PHE A 9 -7.04 -16.05 12.02
CA PHE A 9 -8.11 -15.10 11.71
C PHE A 9 -9.42 -15.62 12.30
N HIS A 10 -9.68 -15.32 13.56
CA HIS A 10 -10.83 -15.83 14.33
C HIS A 10 -11.78 -14.69 14.72
N GLU A 11 -13.06 -15.01 14.77
CA GLU A 11 -14.14 -14.07 15.14
C GLU A 11 -13.92 -13.42 16.50
N ASN A 12 -13.46 -14.20 17.50
CA ASN A 12 -13.22 -13.73 18.87
C ASN A 12 -12.12 -12.65 18.99
N GLN A 13 -11.26 -12.51 17.96
CA GLN A 13 -10.26 -11.44 17.89
C GLN A 13 -10.89 -10.07 17.60
N LEU A 14 -12.16 -10.06 17.17
CA LEU A 14 -12.94 -8.88 16.82
C LEU A 14 -14.06 -8.60 17.84
N ASP A 15 -14.00 -9.19 19.02
CA ASP A 15 -14.95 -9.00 20.11
C ASP A 15 -14.23 -8.51 21.39
N PRO A 16 -14.52 -7.32 21.95
CA PRO A 16 -15.48 -6.35 21.45
C PRO A 16 -15.08 -5.73 20.11
N ALA A 17 -16.08 -5.42 19.28
CA ALA A 17 -15.84 -4.89 17.94
C ALA A 17 -15.03 -3.59 17.98
N PRO A 18 -13.91 -3.51 17.26
CA PRO A 18 -13.10 -2.30 17.19
C PRO A 18 -13.82 -1.21 16.38
N ALA A 19 -13.46 0.05 16.62
CA ALA A 19 -14.04 1.19 15.91
C ALA A 19 -13.78 1.14 14.39
N GLN A 20 -12.65 0.57 13.98
CA GLN A 20 -12.27 0.37 12.57
C GLN A 20 -11.40 -0.86 12.43
N ILE A 21 -11.58 -1.59 11.35
CA ILE A 21 -10.79 -2.76 10.98
C ILE A 21 -10.03 -2.44 9.70
N ILE A 22 -8.72 -2.67 9.70
CA ILE A 22 -7.87 -2.47 8.52
C ILE A 22 -7.51 -3.83 7.96
N ILE A 23 -8.00 -4.13 6.74
CA ILE A 23 -7.70 -5.37 6.02
C ILE A 23 -6.47 -5.12 5.15
N GLY A 24 -5.29 -5.44 5.70
CA GLY A 24 -4.00 -5.18 5.05
C GLY A 24 -3.57 -6.23 4.02
N ASN A 25 -4.24 -7.38 3.97
CA ASN A 25 -3.87 -8.49 3.09
C ASN A 25 -4.87 -8.65 1.94
N SER A 26 -4.41 -8.43 0.71
CA SER A 26 -5.21 -8.65 -0.50
C SER A 26 -5.60 -10.13 -0.72
N GLY A 27 -4.86 -11.06 -0.12
CA GLY A 27 -5.08 -12.51 -0.23
C GLY A 27 -6.10 -13.09 0.76
N LEU A 28 -6.78 -12.27 1.58
CA LEU A 28 -7.86 -12.75 2.46
C LEU A 28 -9.19 -12.81 1.68
N PRO A 29 -9.66 -14.01 1.27
CA PRO A 29 -10.87 -14.14 0.46
C PRO A 29 -12.12 -14.23 1.32
N ARG A 30 -13.29 -14.25 0.66
CA ARG A 30 -14.55 -14.72 1.24
C ARG A 30 -14.39 -16.16 1.74
N GLY A 31 -15.11 -16.52 2.79
CA GLY A 31 -14.98 -17.80 3.51
C GLY A 31 -13.93 -17.79 4.62
N ASN A 32 -13.14 -16.74 4.76
CA ASN A 32 -12.30 -16.54 5.95
C ASN A 32 -13.19 -16.17 7.16
N PRO A 33 -13.08 -16.84 8.33
CA PRO A 33 -13.99 -16.62 9.46
C PRO A 33 -14.06 -15.17 9.92
N ALA A 34 -12.93 -14.47 10.01
CA ALA A 34 -12.92 -13.07 10.41
C ALA A 34 -13.59 -12.16 9.36
N ILE A 35 -13.40 -12.43 8.07
CA ILE A 35 -14.06 -11.68 7.00
C ILE A 35 -15.58 -11.89 7.03
N GLU A 36 -16.04 -13.12 7.17
CA GLU A 36 -17.48 -13.39 7.24
C GLU A 36 -18.11 -12.74 8.48
N TYR A 37 -17.44 -12.79 9.63
CA TYR A 37 -17.89 -12.11 10.85
C TYR A 37 -18.00 -10.59 10.66
N ILE A 38 -17.00 -9.95 10.03
CA ILE A 38 -17.04 -8.52 9.69
C ILE A 38 -18.27 -8.17 8.85
N LEU A 39 -18.54 -8.97 7.82
CA LEU A 39 -19.64 -8.74 6.91
C LEU A 39 -21.02 -8.99 7.55
N GLU A 40 -21.17 -10.10 8.27
CA GLU A 40 -22.42 -10.44 8.96
C GLU A 40 -22.82 -9.42 10.03
N ARG A 41 -21.83 -8.86 10.73
CA ARG A 41 -22.05 -7.85 11.77
C ARG A 41 -22.09 -6.42 11.24
N GLY A 42 -21.79 -6.22 9.94
CA GLY A 42 -21.72 -4.88 9.35
C GLY A 42 -20.66 -3.99 10.02
N LEU A 43 -19.52 -4.58 10.43
CA LEU A 43 -18.46 -3.84 11.10
C LEU A 43 -17.79 -2.87 10.13
N ASN A 44 -17.26 -1.77 10.64
CA ASN A 44 -16.54 -0.79 9.83
C ASN A 44 -15.15 -1.30 9.45
N TYR A 45 -14.90 -1.45 8.16
CA TYR A 45 -13.61 -1.91 7.65
C TYR A 45 -13.13 -1.09 6.45
N ILE A 46 -11.83 -1.06 6.26
CA ILE A 46 -11.14 -0.35 5.18
C ILE A 46 -9.94 -1.18 4.71
N SER A 47 -9.53 -1.01 3.47
CA SER A 47 -8.29 -1.63 3.00
C SER A 47 -7.04 -0.95 3.57
N GLY A 48 -5.94 -1.69 3.67
CA GLY A 48 -4.65 -1.12 4.13
C GLY A 48 -4.15 0.01 3.23
N ALA A 49 -4.33 -0.12 1.91
CA ALA A 49 -3.91 0.90 0.96
C ALA A 49 -4.75 2.19 1.06
N GLU A 50 -6.07 2.04 1.20
CA GLU A 50 -6.98 3.17 1.37
C GLU A 50 -6.73 3.87 2.72
N TRP A 51 -6.59 3.10 3.81
CA TRP A 51 -6.24 3.65 5.12
C TRP A 51 -4.94 4.43 5.09
N LEU A 52 -3.89 3.90 4.44
CA LEU A 52 -2.61 4.58 4.26
C LEU A 52 -2.81 5.91 3.52
N GLY A 53 -3.56 5.89 2.42
CA GLY A 53 -3.87 7.07 1.62
C GLY A 53 -4.59 8.15 2.40
N GLU A 54 -5.60 7.78 3.19
CA GLU A 54 -6.43 8.71 3.93
C GLU A 54 -5.80 9.21 5.24
N THR A 55 -5.00 8.37 5.89
CA THR A 55 -4.51 8.66 7.25
C THR A 55 -3.08 9.21 7.24
N ILE A 56 -2.22 8.67 6.40
CA ILE A 56 -0.78 9.00 6.41
C ILE A 56 -0.39 9.89 5.23
N LEU A 57 -0.94 9.63 4.05
CA LEU A 57 -0.50 10.30 2.81
C LEU A 57 -1.29 11.57 2.49
N ARG A 58 -2.46 11.77 3.06
CA ARG A 58 -3.42 12.80 2.69
C ARG A 58 -2.83 14.21 2.63
N ASP A 59 -2.03 14.56 3.64
CA ASP A 59 -1.45 15.91 3.77
C ASP A 59 0.04 15.95 3.40
N ARG A 60 0.53 14.90 2.74
CA ARG A 60 1.93 14.75 2.34
C ARG A 60 2.12 15.01 0.84
N TRP A 61 3.33 15.37 0.49
CA TRP A 61 3.78 15.32 -0.90
C TRP A 61 4.22 13.89 -1.22
N VAL A 62 3.31 13.12 -1.78
CA VAL A 62 3.56 11.72 -2.10
C VAL A 62 4.38 11.62 -3.39
N LEU A 63 5.54 10.96 -3.29
CA LEU A 63 6.41 10.57 -4.40
C LEU A 63 6.26 9.06 -4.59
N ALA A 64 5.50 8.65 -5.58
CA ALA A 64 5.26 7.25 -5.87
C ALA A 64 6.24 6.74 -6.93
N VAL A 65 6.78 5.55 -6.69
CA VAL A 65 7.62 4.84 -7.66
C VAL A 65 6.93 3.56 -8.06
N SER A 66 6.56 3.46 -9.33
CA SER A 66 5.87 2.34 -9.93
C SER A 66 6.61 1.77 -11.13
N GLY A 67 6.08 0.71 -11.72
CA GLY A 67 6.63 0.01 -12.86
C GLY A 67 6.86 -1.47 -12.58
N THR A 68 7.10 -2.25 -13.60
CA THR A 68 7.28 -3.69 -13.47
C THR A 68 8.52 -4.02 -12.65
N HIS A 69 9.65 -3.40 -12.96
CA HIS A 69 10.94 -3.67 -12.33
C HIS A 69 11.59 -2.42 -11.73
N GLY A 70 12.41 -2.62 -10.70
CA GLY A 70 13.25 -1.58 -10.11
C GLY A 70 12.55 -0.62 -9.15
N LYS A 71 11.28 -0.84 -8.81
CA LYS A 71 10.50 -0.01 -7.85
C LYS A 71 11.26 0.20 -6.54
N THR A 72 11.61 -0.89 -5.86
CA THR A 72 12.30 -0.87 -4.56
C THR A 72 13.64 -0.13 -4.62
N THR A 73 14.43 -0.37 -5.67
CA THR A 73 15.75 0.28 -5.84
C THR A 73 15.57 1.78 -6.06
N THR A 74 14.68 2.19 -6.95
CA THR A 74 14.44 3.61 -7.26
C THR A 74 13.85 4.34 -6.06
N ALA A 75 12.87 3.74 -5.37
CA ALA A 75 12.31 4.32 -4.14
C ALA A 75 13.39 4.48 -3.05
N SER A 76 14.24 3.47 -2.86
CA SER A 76 15.35 3.52 -1.90
C SER A 76 16.36 4.64 -2.22
N MET A 77 16.72 4.79 -3.51
CA MET A 77 17.59 5.89 -3.95
C MET A 77 16.94 7.26 -3.71
N LEU A 78 15.65 7.38 -3.99
CA LEU A 78 14.91 8.63 -3.78
C LEU A 78 14.89 9.03 -2.30
N VAL A 79 14.57 8.09 -1.41
CA VAL A 79 14.65 8.33 0.05
C VAL A 79 16.06 8.76 0.47
N TRP A 80 17.08 8.07 -0.04
CA TRP A 80 18.47 8.40 0.25
C TRP A 80 18.87 9.80 -0.21
N ILE A 81 18.44 10.23 -1.40
CA ILE A 81 18.69 11.57 -1.93
C ILE A 81 18.04 12.63 -1.03
N LEU A 82 16.78 12.43 -0.63
CA LEU A 82 16.07 13.35 0.25
C LEU A 82 16.75 13.44 1.63
N GLU A 83 17.16 12.31 2.19
CA GLU A 83 17.92 12.25 3.46
C GLU A 83 19.26 13.01 3.35
N LYS A 84 19.99 12.83 2.25
CA LYS A 84 21.26 13.57 2.03
C LYS A 84 21.06 15.06 1.77
N ALA A 85 19.88 15.46 1.32
CA ALA A 85 19.50 16.87 1.21
C ALA A 85 19.11 17.49 2.56
N GLY A 86 19.23 16.76 3.67
CA GLY A 86 18.89 17.23 5.02
C GLY A 86 17.41 17.15 5.36
N LEU A 87 16.63 16.42 4.57
CA LEU A 87 15.21 16.15 4.80
C LEU A 87 15.05 14.85 5.59
N ASN A 88 13.91 14.68 6.26
CA ASN A 88 13.56 13.45 6.96
C ASN A 88 12.25 12.89 6.40
N PRO A 89 12.27 12.38 5.14
CA PRO A 89 11.05 11.93 4.48
C PRO A 89 10.44 10.71 5.17
N GLY A 90 9.12 10.62 5.12
CA GLY A 90 8.44 9.36 5.35
C GLY A 90 8.65 8.40 4.18
N PHE A 91 8.56 7.11 4.42
CA PHE A 91 8.59 6.12 3.34
C PHE A 91 7.91 4.80 3.69
N LEU A 92 7.43 4.11 2.65
CA LEU A 92 6.99 2.72 2.69
C LEU A 92 7.52 2.02 1.43
N ILE A 93 8.44 1.07 1.62
CA ILE A 93 9.15 0.35 0.56
C ILE A 93 9.03 -1.14 0.82
N GLY A 94 8.84 -1.94 -0.22
CA GLY A 94 8.64 -3.39 -0.13
C GLY A 94 9.83 -4.19 0.39
N GLY A 95 11.01 -3.59 0.47
CA GLY A 95 12.23 -4.15 1.07
C GLY A 95 12.79 -3.21 2.14
N ALA A 96 13.78 -3.67 2.89
CA ALA A 96 14.51 -2.84 3.84
C ALA A 96 15.80 -2.32 3.17
N PRO A 97 15.86 -1.04 2.75
CA PRO A 97 17.08 -0.49 2.15
C PRO A 97 18.23 -0.56 3.16
N LEU A 98 19.38 -1.04 2.71
CA LEU A 98 20.56 -1.28 3.58
C LEU A 98 20.98 -0.06 4.39
N ASN A 99 20.82 1.14 3.83
CA ASN A 99 21.18 2.40 4.49
C ASN A 99 20.25 2.76 5.66
N PHE A 100 19.06 2.19 5.73
CA PHE A 100 18.06 2.47 6.77
C PHE A 100 17.78 1.29 7.67
N GLY A 101 17.91 0.04 7.16
CA GLY A 101 17.64 -1.19 7.90
C GLY A 101 16.15 -1.42 8.25
N ILE A 102 15.26 -0.56 7.76
CA ILE A 102 13.81 -0.60 7.97
C ILE A 102 13.08 -0.40 6.64
N SER A 103 11.89 -0.97 6.51
CA SER A 103 11.06 -0.85 5.29
C SER A 103 10.11 0.35 5.32
N SER A 104 9.91 0.96 6.48
CA SER A 104 8.97 2.07 6.64
C SER A 104 9.39 3.03 7.74
N ARG A 105 9.06 4.30 7.55
CA ARG A 105 9.25 5.38 8.52
C ARG A 105 8.20 6.46 8.28
N LEU A 106 7.64 7.04 9.34
CA LEU A 106 6.69 8.15 9.18
C LEU A 106 7.38 9.42 8.69
N GLY A 107 8.60 9.69 9.16
CA GLY A 107 9.25 10.97 8.91
C GLY A 107 8.47 12.15 9.46
N ASP A 108 9.09 13.32 9.51
CA ASP A 108 8.46 14.58 9.95
C ASP A 108 8.46 15.67 8.85
N ASP A 109 9.06 15.37 7.72
CA ASP A 109 9.07 16.21 6.52
C ASP A 109 7.74 16.02 5.73
N PRO A 110 7.29 16.99 4.93
CA PRO A 110 6.13 16.84 4.06
C PRO A 110 6.27 15.76 2.99
N PHE A 111 7.47 15.35 2.62
CA PHE A 111 7.68 14.33 1.60
C PHE A 111 7.46 12.91 2.14
N PHE A 112 6.79 12.11 1.32
CA PHE A 112 6.60 10.68 1.59
C PHE A 112 6.86 9.86 0.32
N VAL A 113 7.83 8.97 0.37
CA VAL A 113 8.16 8.07 -0.74
C VAL A 113 7.43 6.74 -0.57
N VAL A 114 6.68 6.33 -1.56
CA VAL A 114 5.96 5.05 -1.54
C VAL A 114 6.29 4.20 -2.77
N GLU A 115 6.60 2.94 -2.51
CA GLU A 115 6.64 1.94 -3.58
C GLU A 115 5.20 1.62 -3.99
N ALA A 116 4.88 1.92 -5.24
CA ALA A 116 3.51 1.91 -5.77
C ALA A 116 3.30 0.67 -6.63
N ASP A 117 2.73 -0.34 -6.00
CA ASP A 117 2.52 -1.66 -6.57
C ASP A 117 1.19 -1.74 -7.33
N GLU A 118 1.20 -2.45 -8.46
CA GLU A 118 0.04 -2.65 -9.34
C GLU A 118 -0.93 -3.75 -8.85
N TYR A 119 -0.60 -4.47 -7.78
CA TYR A 119 -1.44 -5.51 -7.22
C TYR A 119 -2.78 -5.00 -6.68
N ASP A 120 -3.80 -5.86 -6.77
CA ASP A 120 -5.12 -5.63 -6.17
C ASP A 120 -5.01 -5.19 -4.70
N THR A 121 -5.88 -4.27 -4.32
CA THR A 121 -5.92 -3.74 -2.95
C THR A 121 -6.44 -4.78 -1.96
N SER A 122 -7.56 -5.44 -2.29
CA SER A 122 -8.22 -6.44 -1.44
C SER A 122 -9.26 -7.24 -2.25
N TYR A 123 -9.89 -8.25 -1.64
CA TYR A 123 -10.97 -9.00 -2.29
C TYR A 123 -12.20 -8.13 -2.65
N PHE A 124 -12.43 -7.06 -1.89
CA PHE A 124 -13.57 -6.14 -2.09
C PHE A 124 -13.21 -4.90 -2.91
N ASP A 125 -11.93 -4.68 -3.20
CA ASP A 125 -11.44 -3.60 -4.05
C ASP A 125 -10.36 -4.13 -5.00
N ARG A 126 -10.71 -4.26 -6.27
CA ARG A 126 -9.86 -4.80 -7.34
C ARG A 126 -9.00 -3.74 -8.01
N ARG A 127 -9.10 -2.47 -7.58
CA ARG A 127 -8.17 -1.44 -8.04
C ARG A 127 -6.78 -1.72 -7.49
N SER A 128 -5.78 -1.37 -8.25
CA SER A 128 -4.40 -1.46 -7.77
C SER A 128 -4.18 -0.55 -6.55
N LYS A 129 -3.35 -1.00 -5.61
CA LYS A 129 -3.06 -0.28 -4.35
C LYS A 129 -2.65 1.16 -4.58
N PHE A 130 -1.89 1.43 -5.62
CA PHE A 130 -1.35 2.75 -5.92
C PHE A 130 -2.43 3.81 -6.23
N VAL A 131 -3.63 3.42 -6.65
CA VAL A 131 -4.74 4.35 -6.92
C VAL A 131 -5.15 5.10 -5.64
N HIS A 132 -4.99 4.47 -4.49
CA HIS A 132 -5.30 5.07 -3.19
C HIS A 132 -4.26 6.10 -2.72
N TYR A 133 -3.04 6.08 -3.28
CA TYR A 133 -1.93 6.91 -2.78
C TYR A 133 -1.96 8.35 -3.28
N ARG A 134 -2.69 8.65 -4.37
CA ARG A 134 -2.87 10.00 -4.96
C ARG A 134 -1.55 10.76 -5.04
N PRO A 135 -0.55 10.27 -5.77
CA PRO A 135 0.78 10.86 -5.78
C PRO A 135 0.79 12.23 -6.47
N ARG A 136 1.54 13.17 -5.90
CA ARG A 136 1.86 14.44 -6.57
C ARG A 136 3.02 14.31 -7.55
N THR A 137 3.90 13.34 -7.32
CA THR A 137 5.01 13.00 -8.20
C THR A 137 5.00 11.50 -8.43
N LEU A 138 5.00 11.10 -9.69
CA LEU A 138 4.99 9.70 -10.09
C LEU A 138 6.19 9.39 -10.98
N VAL A 139 6.95 8.37 -10.61
CA VAL A 139 7.98 7.76 -11.45
C VAL A 139 7.45 6.42 -11.94
N ILE A 140 7.43 6.22 -13.25
CA ILE A 140 7.15 4.93 -13.89
C ILE A 140 8.45 4.46 -14.54
N ASN A 141 9.11 3.47 -13.95
CA ASN A 141 10.40 2.98 -14.43
C ASN A 141 10.29 2.31 -15.80
N ASN A 142 9.34 1.38 -15.90
CA ASN A 142 9.09 0.57 -17.09
C ASN A 142 7.68 0.00 -16.98
N LEU A 143 7.16 -0.48 -18.10
CA LEU A 143 5.85 -1.10 -18.16
C LEU A 143 5.93 -2.29 -19.11
N GLU A 144 6.04 -3.48 -18.54
CA GLU A 144 6.11 -4.75 -19.26
C GLU A 144 4.94 -5.63 -18.80
N PHE A 145 4.62 -6.68 -19.57
CA PHE A 145 3.64 -7.64 -19.14
C PHE A 145 4.27 -8.58 -18.10
N ASP A 146 3.82 -8.43 -16.88
CA ASP A 146 4.17 -9.28 -15.74
C ASP A 146 2.91 -9.58 -14.92
N HIS A 147 3.03 -10.42 -13.90
CA HIS A 147 1.91 -10.78 -13.02
C HIS A 147 0.72 -11.42 -13.78
N ALA A 148 1.01 -12.43 -14.60
CA ALA A 148 0.02 -13.20 -15.36
C ALA A 148 -1.00 -13.94 -14.49
N ASP A 149 -0.79 -13.99 -13.19
CA ASP A 149 -1.71 -14.49 -12.17
C ASP A 149 -2.86 -13.51 -11.89
N ILE A 150 -2.66 -12.21 -12.18
CA ILE A 150 -3.65 -11.14 -11.92
C ILE A 150 -4.14 -10.50 -13.21
N PHE A 151 -3.23 -10.23 -14.15
CA PHE A 151 -3.51 -9.53 -15.39
C PHE A 151 -3.50 -10.48 -16.60
N ARG A 152 -4.50 -10.38 -17.46
CA ARG A 152 -4.60 -11.18 -18.69
C ARG A 152 -3.60 -10.74 -19.74
N ASP A 153 -3.38 -9.43 -19.83
CA ASP A 153 -2.51 -8.80 -20.80
C ASP A 153 -2.03 -7.41 -20.36
N ILE A 154 -1.14 -6.83 -21.14
CA ILE A 154 -0.58 -5.50 -20.88
C ILE A 154 -1.64 -4.39 -20.88
N SER A 155 -2.79 -4.57 -21.53
CA SER A 155 -3.83 -3.55 -21.60
C SER A 155 -4.57 -3.41 -20.27
N GLU A 156 -4.71 -4.49 -19.51
CA GLU A 156 -5.25 -4.43 -18.15
C GLU A 156 -4.30 -3.65 -17.22
N ILE A 157 -3.00 -3.92 -17.29
CA ILE A 157 -1.99 -3.16 -16.54
C ILE A 157 -2.07 -1.67 -16.91
N LYS A 158 -2.07 -1.33 -18.20
CA LYS A 158 -2.22 0.04 -18.68
C LYS A 158 -3.48 0.72 -18.15
N SER A 159 -4.57 -0.03 -18.01
CA SER A 159 -5.82 0.50 -17.46
C SER A 159 -5.69 0.91 -16.00
N GLN A 160 -4.95 0.14 -15.18
CA GLN A 160 -4.66 0.52 -13.80
C GLN A 160 -3.80 1.78 -13.72
N PHE A 161 -2.76 1.89 -14.56
CA PHE A 161 -1.96 3.12 -14.63
C PHE A 161 -2.78 4.32 -15.11
N HIS A 162 -3.77 4.10 -15.98
CA HIS A 162 -4.70 5.15 -16.41
C HIS A 162 -5.57 5.66 -15.25
N LEU A 163 -5.98 4.76 -14.34
CA LEU A 163 -6.67 5.16 -13.10
C LEU A 163 -5.74 5.97 -12.20
N LEU A 164 -4.50 5.51 -12.00
CA LEU A 164 -3.51 6.22 -11.19
C LEU A 164 -3.26 7.66 -11.70
N LEU A 165 -3.15 7.85 -13.01
CA LEU A 165 -2.90 9.16 -13.61
C LEU A 165 -4.09 10.15 -13.48
N ARG A 166 -5.23 9.68 -12.99
CA ARG A 166 -6.43 10.51 -12.75
C ARG A 166 -6.63 10.88 -11.29
N THR A 167 -5.79 10.36 -10.39
CA THR A 167 -5.85 10.64 -8.95
C THR A 167 -4.91 11.76 -8.58
#